data_2da4fc41711937e8ef9165641b2e5c09
#
_entry.id   2da4fc41711937e8ef9165641b2e5c09
#
_cell.length_a   1.000
_cell.length_b   1.000
_cell.length_c   1.000
_cell.angle_alpha   90.00
_cell.angle_beta   90.00
_cell.angle_gamma   90.00
#
_symmetry.space_group_name_H-M   'P 1'
#
loop_
_entity.id
_entity.type
_entity.pdbx_description
1 polymer ?
#
loop_
_entity_poly.entity_id
_entity_poly.type
_entity_poly.pdbx_seq_one_letter_code
_entity_poly.pdbx_strand_id
1 'polypeptide(L)'
;MAAAVLGFAASTAPALPWQPADDAAVLEHVPARSELERLAPLRAALMAHPQDLQVALALSSGYIDIGRRNSDPRFIAYAQATLLPWVSRASPPERALVLQAIALQYLHRFGAALTLLDRAIALVPLDGQAWLTRASLLELRGDYPDARRACARLMLRADEFAALTCLASVDGRSGRLTESYSALRNSGGDPRLPAPLRAWRLGALADMAERLGDDRMAEAYLKAALHASRDDPYLRAAYADLLLRLGRPVEVVALLKDSEAQDPLLLRLAIAGRRSGNAQAGRWSQLYDERLRAAARDGDSSHQREQAMYLLEVRDDPRAALEVAARNWSVQREPADLRVYARAAARANSPHDLAAIARWCAATHYEDHLLSLPPAARVAERPL
;
A
#
# COMPACT_ATOMS: atom_id res chain seq x y z
N MET A 1 22.15 34.91 47.37
CA MET A 1 21.49 35.25 46.12
C MET A 1 20.74 34.03 45.64
N ALA A 2 19.42 34.01 45.83
CA ALA A 2 18.57 32.86 45.42
C ALA A 2 17.95 33.22 44.07
N ALA A 3 18.19 32.38 43.06
CA ALA A 3 17.59 32.52 41.73
C ALA A 3 16.24 31.77 41.70
N ALA A 4 15.16 32.52 41.50
CA ALA A 4 13.82 31.99 41.31
C ALA A 4 13.68 31.45 39.87
N VAL A 5 13.41 30.16 39.74
CA VAL A 5 13.03 29.50 38.47
C VAL A 5 11.52 29.71 38.30
N LEU A 6 11.12 30.56 37.37
CA LEU A 6 9.72 30.69 36.93
C LEU A 6 9.41 29.56 35.95
N GLY A 7 8.68 28.54 36.43
CA GLY A 7 8.12 27.51 35.59
C GLY A 7 6.91 28.04 34.80
N PHE A 8 7.03 28.11 33.47
CA PHE A 8 5.88 28.31 32.59
C PHE A 8 5.10 27.03 32.49
N ALA A 9 3.95 26.96 33.14
CA ALA A 9 2.95 25.91 32.87
C ALA A 9 2.26 26.28 31.55
N ALA A 10 2.53 25.52 30.50
CA ALA A 10 1.76 25.56 29.25
C ALA A 10 0.36 25.01 29.52
N SER A 11 -0.61 25.92 29.61
CA SER A 11 -2.04 25.55 29.68
C SER A 11 -2.46 25.00 28.32
N THR A 12 -2.62 23.67 28.23
CA THR A 12 -3.27 23.05 27.07
C THR A 12 -4.77 23.31 27.18
N ALA A 13 -5.25 24.38 26.56
CA ALA A 13 -6.69 24.54 26.33
C ALA A 13 -7.18 23.36 25.49
N PRO A 14 -8.31 22.70 25.84
CA PRO A 14 -8.87 21.66 25.00
C PRO A 14 -9.20 22.29 23.64
N ALA A 15 -8.73 21.63 22.56
CA ALA A 15 -9.08 22.05 21.21
C ALA A 15 -10.60 22.04 21.09
N LEU A 16 -11.19 23.17 20.69
CA LEU A 16 -12.61 23.25 20.40
C LEU A 16 -12.95 22.25 19.28
N PRO A 17 -14.10 21.55 19.36
CA PRO A 17 -14.54 20.68 18.29
C PRO A 17 -14.56 21.47 16.98
N TRP A 18 -13.97 20.89 15.94
CA TRP A 18 -14.03 21.49 14.61
C TRP A 18 -15.49 21.53 14.13
N GLN A 19 -15.94 22.68 13.67
CA GLN A 19 -17.23 22.86 13.04
C GLN A 19 -17.01 23.34 11.60
N PRO A 20 -17.73 22.78 10.61
CA PRO A 20 -17.65 23.25 9.24
C PRO A 20 -18.14 24.72 9.16
N ALA A 21 -17.49 25.51 8.31
CA ALA A 21 -17.87 26.90 8.08
C ALA A 21 -19.14 27.05 7.20
N ASP A 22 -19.56 25.96 6.54
CA ASP A 22 -20.69 25.90 5.61
C ASP A 22 -21.50 24.62 5.90
N ASP A 23 -22.81 24.75 6.00
CA ASP A 23 -23.74 23.63 6.20
C ASP A 23 -23.76 22.66 5.02
N ALA A 24 -23.32 23.08 3.83
CA ALA A 24 -23.15 22.23 2.66
C ALA A 24 -21.80 21.49 2.62
N ALA A 25 -20.94 21.70 3.63
CA ALA A 25 -19.63 21.03 3.68
C ALA A 25 -19.80 19.52 3.79
N VAL A 26 -19.22 18.78 2.84
CA VAL A 26 -19.18 17.32 2.89
C VAL A 26 -18.18 16.91 3.97
N LEU A 27 -18.68 16.42 5.10
CA LEU A 27 -17.86 15.99 6.23
C LEU A 27 -17.26 14.61 6.00
N GLU A 28 -17.96 13.78 5.21
CA GLU A 28 -17.62 12.37 5.04
C GLU A 28 -18.22 11.81 3.75
N HIS A 29 -17.43 11.01 3.04
CA HIS A 29 -17.94 10.15 1.97
C HIS A 29 -18.17 8.74 2.52
N VAL A 30 -19.44 8.37 2.68
CA VAL A 30 -19.81 7.02 3.09
C VAL A 30 -19.83 6.12 1.84
N PRO A 31 -19.33 4.86 1.93
CA PRO A 31 -19.45 3.88 0.84
C PRO A 31 -20.88 3.73 0.36
N ALA A 32 -21.06 3.35 -0.89
CA ALA A 32 -22.38 3.17 -1.47
C ALA A 32 -23.27 2.31 -0.56
N ARG A 33 -24.48 2.75 -0.30
CA ARG A 33 -25.43 2.06 0.59
C ARG A 33 -25.58 0.57 0.24
N SER A 34 -25.53 0.23 -1.04
CA SER A 34 -25.56 -1.14 -1.55
C SER A 34 -24.39 -2.02 -1.08
N GLU A 35 -23.21 -1.45 -0.80
CA GLU A 35 -22.07 -2.22 -0.25
C GLU A 35 -22.30 -2.57 1.21
N LEU A 36 -22.83 -1.63 2.00
CA LEU A 36 -23.17 -1.85 3.41
C LEU A 36 -24.38 -2.76 3.56
N GLU A 37 -25.36 -2.65 2.67
CA GLU A 37 -26.54 -3.51 2.64
C GLU A 37 -26.20 -4.98 2.42
N ARG A 38 -25.17 -5.29 1.63
CA ARG A 38 -24.66 -6.66 1.46
C ARG A 38 -24.17 -7.29 2.76
N LEU A 39 -23.67 -6.49 3.70
CA LEU A 39 -23.20 -6.97 5.01
C LEU A 39 -24.29 -6.96 6.08
N ALA A 40 -25.46 -6.36 5.81
CA ALA A 40 -26.54 -6.28 6.79
C ALA A 40 -27.01 -7.65 7.31
N PRO A 41 -27.19 -8.69 6.47
CA PRO A 41 -27.56 -10.02 6.95
C PRO A 41 -26.50 -10.63 7.87
N LEU A 42 -25.20 -10.46 7.56
CA LEU A 42 -24.11 -10.98 8.39
C LEU A 42 -24.06 -10.24 9.74
N ARG A 43 -24.28 -8.92 9.75
CA ARG A 43 -24.38 -8.15 11.02
C ARG A 43 -25.53 -8.63 11.88
N ALA A 44 -26.72 -8.79 11.28
CA ALA A 44 -27.88 -9.29 12.00
C ALA A 44 -27.67 -10.71 12.54
N ALA A 45 -27.06 -11.61 11.75
CA ALA A 45 -26.74 -12.96 12.16
C ALA A 45 -25.74 -12.97 13.33
N LEU A 46 -24.67 -12.13 13.27
CA LEU A 46 -23.71 -12.05 14.35
C LEU A 46 -24.31 -11.45 15.63
N MET A 47 -25.22 -10.49 15.52
CA MET A 47 -25.97 -9.96 16.67
C MET A 47 -26.84 -11.03 17.31
N ALA A 48 -27.51 -11.88 16.53
CA ALA A 48 -28.33 -12.99 17.03
C ALA A 48 -27.48 -14.12 17.63
N HIS A 49 -26.32 -14.39 17.04
CA HIS A 49 -25.40 -15.47 17.43
C HIS A 49 -23.97 -14.94 17.60
N PRO A 50 -23.65 -14.23 18.70
CA PRO A 50 -22.34 -13.54 18.88
C PRO A 50 -21.12 -14.50 18.95
N GLN A 51 -21.35 -15.81 19.10
CA GLN A 51 -20.32 -16.84 19.16
C GLN A 51 -20.18 -17.61 17.83
N ASP A 52 -20.85 -17.19 16.75
CA ASP A 52 -20.70 -17.81 15.43
C ASP A 52 -19.43 -17.32 14.75
N LEU A 53 -18.38 -18.14 14.79
CA LEU A 53 -17.10 -17.85 14.17
C LEU A 53 -17.23 -17.67 12.64
N GLN A 54 -18.04 -18.47 11.96
CA GLN A 54 -18.12 -18.41 10.50
C GLN A 54 -18.74 -17.08 10.05
N VAL A 55 -19.78 -16.63 10.73
CA VAL A 55 -20.40 -15.32 10.49
C VAL A 55 -19.42 -14.19 10.79
N ALA A 56 -18.67 -14.28 11.90
CA ALA A 56 -17.66 -13.27 12.25
C ALA A 56 -16.55 -13.17 11.19
N LEU A 57 -16.04 -14.31 10.70
CA LEU A 57 -15.02 -14.36 9.64
C LEU A 57 -15.55 -13.77 8.33
N ALA A 58 -16.76 -14.15 7.93
CA ALA A 58 -17.38 -13.64 6.70
C ALA A 58 -17.62 -12.12 6.77
N LEU A 59 -18.13 -11.62 7.90
CA LEU A 59 -18.36 -10.20 8.13
C LEU A 59 -17.05 -9.40 8.12
N SER A 60 -16.02 -9.91 8.81
CA SER A 60 -14.69 -9.26 8.84
C SER A 60 -14.04 -9.22 7.47
N SER A 61 -14.11 -10.30 6.69
CA SER A 61 -13.65 -10.33 5.29
C SER A 61 -14.37 -9.28 4.46
N GLY A 62 -15.70 -9.19 4.59
CA GLY A 62 -16.50 -8.18 3.89
C GLY A 62 -16.10 -6.74 4.25
N TYR A 63 -15.83 -6.46 5.52
CA TYR A 63 -15.33 -5.15 5.94
C TYR A 63 -13.93 -4.85 5.38
N ILE A 64 -13.01 -5.82 5.39
CA ILE A 64 -11.68 -5.65 4.79
C ILE A 64 -11.80 -5.33 3.30
N ASP A 65 -12.68 -6.03 2.58
CA ASP A 65 -12.91 -5.81 1.15
C ASP A 65 -13.47 -4.42 0.85
N ILE A 66 -14.41 -3.92 1.65
CA ILE A 66 -14.94 -2.55 1.53
C ILE A 66 -13.84 -1.53 1.83
N GLY A 67 -13.11 -1.71 2.94
CA GLY A 67 -12.01 -0.82 3.33
C GLY A 67 -10.95 -0.70 2.25
N ARG A 68 -10.56 -1.83 1.64
CA ARG A 68 -9.58 -1.85 0.53
C ARG A 68 -10.09 -1.15 -0.72
N ARG A 69 -11.33 -1.42 -1.16
CA ARG A 69 -11.89 -0.81 -2.38
C ARG A 69 -12.09 0.68 -2.26
N ASN A 70 -12.46 1.15 -1.06
CA ASN A 70 -12.75 2.57 -0.82
C ASN A 70 -11.58 3.35 -0.22
N SER A 71 -10.45 2.68 0.07
CA SER A 71 -9.31 3.25 0.81
C SER A 71 -9.76 3.85 2.15
N ASP A 72 -10.68 3.16 2.86
CA ASP A 72 -11.32 3.65 4.08
C ASP A 72 -10.90 2.80 5.30
N PRO A 73 -10.02 3.32 6.17
CA PRO A 73 -9.49 2.58 7.32
C PRO A 73 -10.55 2.27 8.39
N ARG A 74 -11.70 2.96 8.40
CA ARG A 74 -12.79 2.70 9.36
C ARG A 74 -13.33 1.29 9.23
N PHE A 75 -13.44 0.77 7.99
CA PHE A 75 -13.89 -0.60 7.75
C PHE A 75 -12.87 -1.63 8.23
N ILE A 76 -11.59 -1.29 8.18
CA ILE A 76 -10.56 -2.13 8.77
C ILE A 76 -10.71 -2.19 10.31
N ALA A 77 -11.03 -1.06 10.95
CA ALA A 77 -11.33 -1.04 12.39
C ALA A 77 -12.57 -1.87 12.73
N TYR A 78 -13.63 -1.83 11.91
CA TYR A 78 -14.81 -2.69 12.10
C TYR A 78 -14.46 -4.18 11.95
N ALA A 79 -13.62 -4.55 10.99
CA ALA A 79 -13.14 -5.93 10.86
C ALA A 79 -12.37 -6.37 12.11
N GLN A 80 -11.46 -5.53 12.60
CA GLN A 80 -10.69 -5.83 13.81
C GLN A 80 -11.58 -5.97 15.04
N ALA A 81 -12.56 -5.07 15.23
CA ALA A 81 -13.52 -5.15 16.33
C ALA A 81 -14.35 -6.44 16.27
N THR A 82 -14.76 -6.85 15.07
CA THR A 82 -15.50 -8.10 14.85
C THR A 82 -14.65 -9.34 15.22
N LEU A 83 -13.33 -9.31 14.96
CA LEU A 83 -12.42 -10.42 15.23
C LEU A 83 -11.92 -10.44 16.69
N LEU A 84 -11.99 -9.32 17.42
CA LEU A 84 -11.40 -9.18 18.75
C LEU A 84 -11.81 -10.28 19.74
N PRO A 85 -13.09 -10.71 19.84
CA PRO A 85 -13.50 -11.78 20.77
C PRO A 85 -12.85 -13.14 20.46
N TRP A 86 -12.36 -13.33 19.23
CA TRP A 86 -11.75 -14.57 18.76
C TRP A 86 -10.24 -14.56 18.92
N VAL A 87 -9.57 -13.48 18.52
CA VAL A 87 -8.11 -13.36 18.56
C VAL A 87 -7.59 -13.22 19.99
N SER A 88 -8.44 -12.77 20.92
CA SER A 88 -8.11 -12.64 22.36
C SER A 88 -8.22 -13.93 23.16
N ARG A 89 -8.68 -15.04 22.56
CA ARG A 89 -8.80 -16.33 23.24
C ARG A 89 -7.42 -16.94 23.53
N ALA A 90 -7.34 -17.76 24.55
CA ALA A 90 -6.13 -18.55 24.85
C ALA A 90 -5.75 -19.47 23.67
N SER A 91 -6.77 -20.02 22.99
CA SER A 91 -6.61 -20.80 21.75
C SER A 91 -7.42 -20.11 20.63
N PRO A 92 -6.85 -19.12 19.95
CA PRO A 92 -7.54 -18.39 18.90
C PRO A 92 -7.68 -19.26 17.64
N PRO A 93 -8.82 -19.16 16.91
CA PRO A 93 -8.95 -19.81 15.61
C PRO A 93 -7.93 -19.26 14.61
N GLU A 94 -7.29 -20.14 13.85
CA GLU A 94 -6.26 -19.78 12.87
C GLU A 94 -6.76 -18.74 11.85
N ARG A 95 -7.95 -18.95 11.25
CA ARG A 95 -8.53 -18.02 10.27
C ARG A 95 -8.77 -16.61 10.84
N ALA A 96 -9.09 -16.49 12.12
CA ALA A 96 -9.23 -15.18 12.75
C ALA A 96 -7.88 -14.47 12.87
N LEU A 97 -6.79 -15.20 13.16
CA LEU A 97 -5.43 -14.65 13.19
C LEU A 97 -5.00 -14.17 11.81
N VAL A 98 -5.28 -14.93 10.75
CA VAL A 98 -4.95 -14.56 9.36
C VAL A 98 -5.70 -13.29 8.94
N LEU A 99 -7.01 -13.20 9.17
CA LEU A 99 -7.79 -12.00 8.83
C LEU A 99 -7.35 -10.77 9.63
N GLN A 100 -7.04 -10.96 10.91
CA GLN A 100 -6.50 -9.88 11.74
C GLN A 100 -5.13 -9.40 11.23
N ALA A 101 -4.27 -10.32 10.76
CA ALA A 101 -2.99 -9.97 10.16
C ALA A 101 -3.16 -9.18 8.85
N ILE A 102 -4.14 -9.55 8.00
CA ILE A 102 -4.50 -8.80 6.78
C ILE A 102 -4.98 -7.39 7.13
N ALA A 103 -5.80 -7.24 8.18
CA ALA A 103 -6.24 -5.94 8.66
C ALA A 103 -5.06 -5.09 9.16
N LEU A 104 -4.12 -5.68 9.90
CA LEU A 104 -2.90 -5.01 10.37
C LEU A 104 -1.95 -4.64 9.21
N GLN A 105 -1.87 -5.45 8.17
CA GLN A 105 -1.13 -5.14 6.94
C GLN A 105 -1.64 -3.85 6.31
N TYR A 106 -2.94 -3.71 6.19
CA TYR A 106 -3.56 -2.50 5.64
C TYR A 106 -3.21 -1.25 6.47
N LEU A 107 -3.09 -1.39 7.79
CA LEU A 107 -2.68 -0.32 8.71
C LEU A 107 -1.15 -0.17 8.83
N HIS A 108 -0.37 -0.80 7.96
CA HIS A 108 1.11 -0.80 7.96
C HIS A 108 1.75 -1.29 9.28
N ARG A 109 1.01 -2.05 10.10
CA ARG A 109 1.49 -2.65 11.35
C ARG A 109 2.14 -4.02 11.09
N PHE A 110 3.13 -4.04 10.21
CA PHE A 110 3.71 -5.27 9.63
C PHE A 110 4.31 -6.21 10.68
N GLY A 111 4.98 -5.69 11.70
CA GLY A 111 5.55 -6.52 12.77
C GLY A 111 4.48 -7.30 13.54
N ALA A 112 3.40 -6.63 13.93
CA ALA A 112 2.28 -7.26 14.62
C ALA A 112 1.57 -8.29 13.71
N ALA A 113 1.41 -7.96 12.42
CA ALA A 113 0.82 -8.89 11.44
C ALA A 113 1.67 -10.17 11.30
N LEU A 114 3.00 -10.05 11.17
CA LEU A 114 3.91 -11.21 11.09
C LEU A 114 3.81 -12.10 12.34
N THR A 115 3.75 -11.51 13.54
CA THR A 115 3.56 -12.28 14.79
C THR A 115 2.27 -13.11 14.77
N LEU A 116 1.17 -12.54 14.25
CA LEU A 116 -0.10 -13.29 14.14
C LEU A 116 -0.02 -14.40 13.09
N LEU A 117 0.66 -14.15 11.97
CA LEU A 117 0.85 -15.14 10.93
C LEU A 117 1.74 -16.30 11.38
N ASP A 118 2.80 -16.03 12.14
CA ASP A 118 3.64 -17.08 12.71
C ASP A 118 2.83 -17.98 13.65
N ARG A 119 1.91 -17.40 14.46
CA ARG A 119 0.97 -18.17 15.29
C ARG A 119 -0.02 -18.97 14.44
N ALA A 120 -0.60 -18.37 13.40
CA ALA A 120 -1.54 -19.05 12.51
C ALA A 120 -0.88 -20.24 11.80
N ILE A 121 0.34 -20.06 11.28
CA ILE A 121 1.13 -21.11 10.63
C ILE A 121 1.49 -22.24 11.62
N ALA A 122 1.78 -21.91 12.88
CA ALA A 122 2.03 -22.94 13.91
C ALA A 122 0.78 -23.80 14.16
N LEU A 123 -0.43 -23.24 14.08
CA LEU A 123 -1.70 -23.96 14.20
C LEU A 123 -2.04 -24.77 12.95
N VAL A 124 -1.87 -24.19 11.77
CA VAL A 124 -2.17 -24.81 10.46
C VAL A 124 -0.99 -24.59 9.51
N PRO A 125 0.04 -25.47 9.57
CA PRO A 125 1.29 -25.29 8.81
C PRO A 125 1.12 -25.26 7.28
N LEU A 126 0.00 -25.71 6.76
CA LEU A 126 -0.31 -25.77 5.33
C LEU A 126 -1.35 -24.72 4.90
N ASP A 127 -1.69 -23.71 5.69
CA ASP A 127 -2.59 -22.64 5.24
C ASP A 127 -1.89 -21.74 4.22
N GLY A 128 -2.35 -21.81 2.95
CA GLY A 128 -1.76 -21.04 1.85
C GLY A 128 -1.94 -19.54 1.99
N GLN A 129 -3.08 -19.09 2.56
CA GLN A 129 -3.33 -17.65 2.76
C GLN A 129 -2.38 -17.06 3.81
N ALA A 130 -2.13 -17.80 4.89
CA ALA A 130 -1.16 -17.38 5.91
C ALA A 130 0.25 -17.21 5.32
N TRP A 131 0.71 -18.21 4.53
CA TRP A 131 2.01 -18.13 3.87
C TRP A 131 2.08 -17.03 2.82
N LEU A 132 1.05 -16.83 2.01
CA LEU A 132 1.00 -15.76 1.00
C LEU A 132 1.05 -14.37 1.67
N THR A 133 0.24 -14.16 2.72
CA THR A 133 0.23 -12.88 3.44
C THR A 133 1.59 -12.64 4.12
N ARG A 134 2.20 -13.69 4.70
CA ARG A 134 3.54 -13.60 5.30
C ARG A 134 4.60 -13.23 4.25
N ALA A 135 4.57 -13.86 3.09
CA ALA A 135 5.48 -13.56 1.99
C ALA A 135 5.36 -12.11 1.54
N SER A 136 4.13 -11.61 1.34
CA SER A 136 3.88 -10.22 0.94
C SER A 136 4.40 -9.22 1.97
N LEU A 137 4.23 -9.49 3.27
CA LEU A 137 4.73 -8.62 4.33
C LEU A 137 6.27 -8.58 4.39
N LEU A 138 6.91 -9.72 4.22
CA LEU A 138 8.37 -9.82 4.18
C LEU A 138 8.93 -9.11 2.93
N GLU A 139 8.27 -9.26 1.79
CA GLU A 139 8.60 -8.55 0.55
C GLU A 139 8.49 -7.04 0.72
N LEU A 140 7.40 -6.54 1.33
CA LEU A 140 7.21 -5.12 1.66
C LEU A 140 8.29 -4.57 2.59
N ARG A 141 8.84 -5.40 3.47
CA ARG A 141 9.96 -5.03 4.35
C ARG A 141 11.35 -5.13 3.71
N GLY A 142 11.42 -5.72 2.51
CA GLY A 142 12.69 -6.00 1.83
C GLY A 142 13.42 -7.24 2.38
N ASP A 143 12.75 -8.08 3.16
CA ASP A 143 13.28 -9.35 3.69
C ASP A 143 13.13 -10.46 2.64
N TYR A 144 13.73 -10.26 1.45
CA TYR A 144 13.54 -11.11 0.27
C TYR A 144 13.88 -12.58 0.49
N PRO A 145 14.95 -12.97 1.21
CA PRO A 145 15.24 -14.39 1.45
C PRO A 145 14.11 -15.10 2.20
N ASP A 146 13.53 -14.44 3.21
CA ASP A 146 12.44 -14.99 4.01
C ASP A 146 11.12 -14.97 3.24
N ALA A 147 10.86 -13.91 2.46
CA ALA A 147 9.73 -13.83 1.55
C ALA A 147 9.75 -14.97 0.54
N ARG A 148 10.91 -15.24 -0.06
CA ARG A 148 11.10 -16.35 -1.01
C ARG A 148 10.82 -17.71 -0.38
N ARG A 149 11.29 -17.93 0.87
CA ARG A 149 10.99 -19.17 1.61
C ARG A 149 9.49 -19.32 1.86
N ALA A 150 8.80 -18.24 2.21
CA ALA A 150 7.35 -18.24 2.40
C ALA A 150 6.60 -18.52 1.10
N CYS A 151 6.98 -17.90 -0.05
CA CYS A 151 6.41 -18.21 -1.36
C CYS A 151 6.58 -19.68 -1.74
N ALA A 152 7.75 -20.28 -1.45
CA ALA A 152 8.00 -21.69 -1.77
C ALA A 152 7.07 -22.66 -1.01
N ARG A 153 6.54 -22.25 0.15
CA ARG A 153 5.54 -23.06 0.89
C ARG A 153 4.21 -23.19 0.17
N LEU A 154 3.88 -22.26 -0.73
CA LEU A 154 2.65 -22.32 -1.52
C LEU A 154 2.67 -23.48 -2.53
N MET A 155 3.85 -23.88 -3.02
CA MET A 155 4.00 -25.04 -3.93
C MET A 155 3.50 -26.34 -3.31
N LEU A 156 3.57 -26.46 -1.97
CA LEU A 156 3.13 -27.67 -1.26
C LEU A 156 1.59 -27.81 -1.23
N ARG A 157 0.85 -26.78 -1.66
CA ARG A 157 -0.62 -26.74 -1.66
C ARG A 157 -1.24 -26.91 -3.05
N ALA A 158 -0.43 -27.19 -4.06
CA ALA A 158 -0.85 -27.22 -5.47
C ALA A 158 -1.45 -25.90 -5.98
N ASP A 159 -1.16 -24.77 -5.32
CA ASP A 159 -1.48 -23.43 -5.82
C ASP A 159 -0.27 -22.88 -6.60
N GLU A 160 -0.01 -23.54 -7.72
CA GLU A 160 1.17 -23.28 -8.54
C GLU A 160 1.20 -21.84 -9.07
N PHE A 161 0.04 -21.29 -9.45
CA PHE A 161 -0.02 -19.93 -9.99
C PHE A 161 0.26 -18.85 -8.93
N ALA A 162 -0.28 -19.02 -7.72
CA ALA A 162 0.02 -18.10 -6.63
C ALA A 162 1.48 -18.21 -6.22
N ALA A 163 2.01 -19.43 -6.10
CA ALA A 163 3.40 -19.67 -5.78
C ALA A 163 4.35 -19.06 -6.81
N LEU A 164 4.10 -19.27 -8.10
CA LEU A 164 4.92 -18.74 -9.18
C LEU A 164 4.87 -17.20 -9.21
N THR A 165 3.69 -16.60 -9.05
CA THR A 165 3.54 -15.14 -9.01
C THR A 165 4.29 -14.55 -7.81
N CYS A 166 4.16 -15.17 -6.63
CA CYS A 166 4.87 -14.78 -5.42
C CYS A 166 6.39 -14.86 -5.59
N LEU A 167 6.91 -16.01 -6.06
CA LEU A 167 8.34 -16.21 -6.29
C LEU A 167 8.89 -15.22 -7.32
N ALA A 168 8.17 -15.03 -8.44
CA ALA A 168 8.60 -14.10 -9.47
C ALA A 168 8.64 -12.64 -8.97
N SER A 169 7.67 -12.22 -8.15
CA SER A 169 7.67 -10.89 -7.53
C SER A 169 8.91 -10.69 -6.66
N VAL A 170 9.15 -11.62 -5.73
CA VAL A 170 10.28 -11.53 -4.79
C VAL A 170 11.65 -11.65 -5.49
N ASP A 171 11.81 -12.65 -6.36
CA ASP A 171 13.07 -12.88 -7.11
C ASP A 171 13.36 -11.70 -8.05
N GLY A 172 12.31 -11.12 -8.67
CA GLY A 172 12.45 -9.93 -9.51
C GLY A 172 12.86 -8.66 -8.75
N ARG A 173 12.71 -8.62 -7.43
CA ARG A 173 13.19 -7.52 -6.56
C ARG A 173 14.56 -7.79 -5.94
N SER A 174 15.13 -8.96 -6.20
CA SER A 174 16.41 -9.40 -5.59
C SER A 174 17.40 -9.96 -6.62
N GLY A 175 17.58 -9.25 -7.74
CA GLY A 175 18.62 -9.51 -8.73
C GLY A 175 18.26 -10.53 -9.82
N ARG A 176 16.98 -10.83 -10.02
CA ARG A 176 16.53 -11.79 -11.03
C ARG A 176 15.36 -11.24 -11.85
N LEU A 177 15.41 -9.93 -12.15
CA LEU A 177 14.27 -9.23 -12.77
C LEU A 177 13.90 -9.82 -14.14
N THR A 178 14.87 -9.97 -15.04
CA THR A 178 14.64 -10.46 -16.41
C THR A 178 14.16 -11.90 -16.44
N GLU A 179 14.77 -12.77 -15.62
CA GLU A 179 14.41 -14.18 -15.52
C GLU A 179 12.99 -14.34 -14.93
N SER A 180 12.69 -13.60 -13.86
CA SER A 180 11.39 -13.62 -13.19
C SER A 180 10.28 -13.13 -14.10
N TYR A 181 10.52 -12.03 -14.82
CA TYR A 181 9.58 -11.52 -15.83
C TYR A 181 9.32 -12.55 -16.93
N SER A 182 10.40 -13.15 -17.47
CA SER A 182 10.29 -14.16 -18.54
C SER A 182 9.57 -15.41 -18.06
N ALA A 183 9.89 -15.92 -16.88
CA ALA A 183 9.26 -17.09 -16.28
C ALA A 183 7.76 -16.85 -16.04
N LEU A 184 7.41 -15.71 -15.40
CA LEU A 184 6.02 -15.38 -15.14
C LEU A 184 5.22 -15.16 -16.43
N ARG A 185 5.79 -14.46 -17.42
CA ARG A 185 5.14 -14.26 -18.72
C ARG A 185 4.89 -15.58 -19.46
N ASN A 186 5.89 -16.46 -19.50
CA ASN A 186 5.84 -17.71 -20.26
C ASN A 186 5.00 -18.81 -19.58
N SER A 187 4.72 -18.70 -18.27
CA SER A 187 3.82 -19.62 -17.57
C SER A 187 2.37 -19.55 -18.06
N GLY A 188 2.07 -18.60 -18.93
CA GLY A 188 0.74 -18.40 -19.46
C GLY A 188 -0.23 -17.80 -18.43
N GLY A 189 -1.46 -17.63 -18.81
CA GLY A 189 -2.55 -17.22 -17.94
C GLY A 189 -3.73 -18.17 -18.12
N ASP A 190 -4.28 -18.70 -17.04
CA ASP A 190 -5.53 -19.45 -17.10
C ASP A 190 -6.69 -18.47 -16.89
N PRO A 191 -7.58 -18.28 -17.87
CA PRO A 191 -8.75 -17.40 -17.72
C PRO A 191 -9.73 -17.89 -16.63
N ARG A 192 -9.64 -19.15 -16.21
CA ARG A 192 -10.46 -19.74 -15.14
C ARG A 192 -9.97 -19.36 -13.74
N LEU A 193 -8.75 -18.83 -13.60
CA LEU A 193 -8.27 -18.35 -12.31
C LEU A 193 -9.20 -17.25 -11.74
N PRO A 194 -9.34 -17.17 -10.41
CA PRO A 194 -10.08 -16.08 -9.77
C PRO A 194 -9.59 -14.71 -10.23
N ALA A 195 -10.51 -13.78 -10.46
CA ALA A 195 -10.19 -12.45 -10.95
C ALA A 195 -9.11 -11.72 -10.11
N PRO A 196 -9.12 -11.78 -8.77
CA PRO A 196 -8.06 -11.17 -7.96
C PRO A 196 -6.68 -11.75 -8.21
N LEU A 197 -6.56 -13.06 -8.41
CA LEU A 197 -5.28 -13.72 -8.71
C LEU A 197 -4.76 -13.34 -10.09
N ARG A 198 -5.65 -13.26 -11.09
CA ARG A 198 -5.27 -12.76 -12.43
C ARG A 198 -4.81 -11.30 -12.37
N ALA A 199 -5.54 -10.45 -11.65
CA ALA A 199 -5.22 -9.04 -11.49
C ALA A 199 -3.85 -8.85 -10.81
N TRP A 200 -3.58 -9.59 -9.72
CA TRP A 200 -2.30 -9.56 -9.04
C TRP A 200 -1.14 -10.00 -9.95
N ARG A 201 -1.29 -11.12 -10.67
CA ARG A 201 -0.27 -11.60 -11.60
C ARG A 201 0.03 -10.58 -12.72
N LEU A 202 -1.01 -9.99 -13.29
CA LEU A 202 -0.86 -8.96 -14.33
C LEU A 202 -0.23 -7.67 -13.77
N GLY A 203 -0.55 -7.29 -12.54
CA GLY A 203 0.10 -6.19 -11.83
C GLY A 203 1.59 -6.45 -11.60
N ALA A 204 1.97 -7.67 -11.21
CA ALA A 204 3.38 -8.06 -11.06
C ALA A 204 4.14 -8.02 -12.41
N LEU A 205 3.52 -8.50 -13.50
CA LEU A 205 4.10 -8.39 -14.84
C LEU A 205 4.26 -6.93 -15.29
N ALA A 206 3.31 -6.07 -14.94
CA ALA A 206 3.37 -4.64 -15.25
C ALA A 206 4.53 -3.95 -14.51
N ASP A 207 4.69 -4.21 -13.19
CA ASP A 207 5.81 -3.69 -12.42
C ASP A 207 7.16 -4.11 -13.01
N MET A 208 7.31 -5.40 -13.33
CA MET A 208 8.56 -5.90 -13.91
C MET A 208 8.82 -5.31 -15.30
N ALA A 209 7.81 -5.21 -16.16
CA ALA A 209 7.94 -4.60 -17.49
C ALA A 209 8.36 -3.12 -17.39
N GLU A 210 7.74 -2.37 -16.47
CA GLU A 210 8.10 -0.98 -16.22
C GLU A 210 9.54 -0.83 -15.73
N ARG A 211 9.99 -1.69 -14.81
CA ARG A 211 11.37 -1.70 -14.30
C ARG A 211 12.39 -2.09 -15.35
N LEU A 212 12.01 -2.91 -16.33
CA LEU A 212 12.81 -3.25 -17.51
C LEU A 212 12.79 -2.17 -18.60
N GLY A 213 11.97 -1.13 -18.47
CA GLY A 213 11.84 -0.05 -19.44
C GLY A 213 10.87 -0.35 -20.59
N ASP A 214 10.08 -1.42 -20.49
CA ASP A 214 9.05 -1.74 -21.49
C ASP A 214 7.69 -1.12 -21.09
N ASP A 215 7.58 0.19 -21.26
CA ASP A 215 6.38 0.95 -20.93
C ASP A 215 5.14 0.48 -21.69
N ARG A 216 5.33 -0.01 -22.92
CA ARG A 216 4.23 -0.52 -23.74
C ARG A 216 3.62 -1.78 -23.14
N MET A 217 4.46 -2.71 -22.70
CA MET A 217 4.01 -3.92 -22.04
C MET A 217 3.46 -3.63 -20.65
N ALA A 218 4.07 -2.72 -19.90
CA ALA A 218 3.55 -2.29 -18.60
C ALA A 218 2.11 -1.75 -18.73
N GLU A 219 1.86 -0.87 -19.72
CA GLU A 219 0.51 -0.35 -20.00
C GLU A 219 -0.46 -1.47 -20.39
N ALA A 220 -0.05 -2.39 -21.26
CA ALA A 220 -0.90 -3.49 -21.69
C ALA A 220 -1.31 -4.40 -20.51
N TYR A 221 -0.37 -4.72 -19.63
CA TYR A 221 -0.65 -5.52 -18.44
C TYR A 221 -1.54 -4.79 -17.42
N LEU A 222 -1.34 -3.48 -17.19
CA LEU A 222 -2.20 -2.71 -16.29
C LEU A 222 -3.63 -2.62 -16.82
N LYS A 223 -3.82 -2.41 -18.12
CA LYS A 223 -5.15 -2.43 -18.75
C LYS A 223 -5.82 -3.80 -18.58
N ALA A 224 -5.09 -4.88 -18.79
CA ALA A 224 -5.60 -6.25 -18.59
C ALA A 224 -5.91 -6.53 -17.11
N ALA A 225 -5.07 -6.05 -16.17
CA ALA A 225 -5.31 -6.17 -14.74
C ALA A 225 -6.59 -5.43 -14.31
N LEU A 226 -6.79 -4.21 -14.81
CA LEU A 226 -8.01 -3.42 -14.57
C LEU A 226 -9.24 -4.04 -15.25
N HIS A 227 -9.09 -4.76 -16.36
CA HIS A 227 -10.20 -5.54 -16.92
C HIS A 227 -10.61 -6.68 -15.98
N ALA A 228 -9.66 -7.32 -15.29
CA ALA A 228 -9.93 -8.37 -14.32
C ALA A 228 -10.46 -7.83 -12.97
N SER A 229 -10.00 -6.64 -12.53
CA SER A 229 -10.39 -5.99 -11.27
C SER A 229 -10.52 -4.48 -11.48
N ARG A 230 -11.66 -4.05 -11.99
CA ARG A 230 -11.89 -2.67 -12.46
C ARG A 230 -11.75 -1.62 -11.36
N ASP A 231 -12.23 -1.94 -10.16
CA ASP A 231 -12.33 -1.01 -9.04
C ASP A 231 -11.19 -1.16 -8.04
N ASP A 232 -10.11 -1.84 -8.42
CA ASP A 232 -8.93 -1.98 -7.56
C ASP A 232 -8.15 -0.65 -7.52
N PRO A 233 -8.12 0.04 -6.36
CA PRO A 233 -7.50 1.36 -6.27
C PRO A 233 -5.98 1.32 -6.45
N TYR A 234 -5.33 0.20 -6.08
CA TYR A 234 -3.89 0.02 -6.28
C TYR A 234 -3.54 -0.04 -7.77
N LEU A 235 -4.27 -0.84 -8.55
CA LEU A 235 -4.06 -0.94 -10.01
C LEU A 235 -4.39 0.37 -10.73
N ARG A 236 -5.45 1.07 -10.30
CA ARG A 236 -5.81 2.39 -10.84
C ARG A 236 -4.73 3.43 -10.54
N ALA A 237 -4.19 3.42 -9.32
CA ALA A 237 -3.08 4.28 -8.93
C ALA A 237 -1.81 3.98 -9.74
N ALA A 238 -1.45 2.69 -9.90
CA ALA A 238 -0.29 2.27 -10.68
C ALA A 238 -0.42 2.68 -12.17
N TYR A 239 -1.61 2.53 -12.76
CA TYR A 239 -1.84 2.95 -14.14
C TYR A 239 -1.81 4.49 -14.28
N ALA A 240 -2.36 5.21 -13.32
CA ALA A 240 -2.27 6.67 -13.30
C ALA A 240 -0.81 7.15 -13.18
N ASP A 241 0.00 6.50 -12.33
CA ASP A 241 1.42 6.84 -12.17
C ASP A 241 2.21 6.59 -13.47
N LEU A 242 1.96 5.48 -14.17
CA LEU A 242 2.52 5.21 -15.50
C LEU A 242 2.13 6.30 -16.49
N LEU A 243 0.84 6.66 -16.59
CA LEU A 243 0.35 7.71 -17.49
C LEU A 243 0.96 9.08 -17.16
N LEU A 244 1.08 9.43 -15.88
CA LEU A 244 1.73 10.67 -15.45
C LEU A 244 3.20 10.72 -15.85
N ARG A 245 3.92 9.60 -15.75
CA ARG A 245 5.31 9.48 -16.18
C ARG A 245 5.46 9.60 -17.69
N LEU A 246 4.52 9.06 -18.45
CA LEU A 246 4.48 9.16 -19.92
C LEU A 246 4.00 10.53 -20.45
N GLY A 247 3.71 11.50 -19.56
CA GLY A 247 3.24 12.82 -19.97
C GLY A 247 1.80 12.84 -20.50
N ARG A 248 0.95 11.93 -20.03
CA ARG A 248 -0.45 11.75 -20.44
C ARG A 248 -1.45 12.12 -19.33
N PRO A 249 -1.38 13.33 -18.72
CA PRO A 249 -2.20 13.69 -17.56
C PRO A 249 -3.70 13.77 -17.87
N VAL A 250 -4.10 14.11 -19.10
CA VAL A 250 -5.51 14.16 -19.51
C VAL A 250 -6.17 12.78 -19.39
N GLU A 251 -5.44 11.72 -19.72
CA GLU A 251 -5.95 10.35 -19.59
C GLU A 251 -6.09 9.91 -18.12
N VAL A 252 -5.23 10.42 -17.22
CA VAL A 252 -5.39 10.21 -15.77
C VAL A 252 -6.67 10.85 -15.26
N VAL A 253 -6.98 12.08 -15.68
CA VAL A 253 -8.23 12.75 -15.31
C VAL A 253 -9.43 11.93 -15.79
N ALA A 254 -9.40 11.43 -17.02
CA ALA A 254 -10.47 10.58 -17.56
C ALA A 254 -10.60 9.24 -16.80
N LEU A 255 -9.48 8.60 -16.45
CA LEU A 255 -9.44 7.34 -15.71
C LEU A 255 -10.01 7.48 -14.29
N LEU A 256 -9.75 8.61 -13.62
CA LEU A 256 -10.01 8.78 -12.19
C LEU A 256 -11.15 9.76 -11.87
N LYS A 257 -11.91 10.25 -12.86
CA LYS A 257 -12.93 11.32 -12.72
C LYS A 257 -13.91 11.13 -11.56
N ASP A 258 -14.24 9.89 -11.21
CA ASP A 258 -15.22 9.54 -10.17
C ASP A 258 -14.54 8.98 -8.90
N SER A 259 -13.24 9.29 -8.67
CA SER A 259 -12.42 8.66 -7.62
C SER A 259 -11.97 9.63 -6.53
N GLU A 260 -12.61 10.79 -6.40
CA GLU A 260 -12.25 11.80 -5.40
C GLU A 260 -12.41 11.31 -3.94
N ALA A 261 -13.24 10.30 -3.71
CA ALA A 261 -13.42 9.72 -2.39
C ALA A 261 -12.18 8.97 -1.86
N GLN A 262 -11.31 8.50 -2.76
CA GLN A 262 -10.14 7.67 -2.45
C GLN A 262 -8.87 8.53 -2.47
N ASP A 263 -8.25 8.76 -1.33
CA ASP A 263 -7.11 9.66 -1.19
C ASP A 263 -5.94 9.38 -2.14
N PRO A 264 -5.51 8.11 -2.36
CA PRO A 264 -4.45 7.83 -3.31
C PRO A 264 -4.80 8.24 -4.74
N LEU A 265 -6.08 8.13 -5.14
CA LEU A 265 -6.54 8.49 -6.49
C LEU A 265 -6.80 10.00 -6.61
N LEU A 266 -7.32 10.64 -5.56
CA LEU A 266 -7.48 12.09 -5.49
C LEU A 266 -6.15 12.82 -5.65
N LEU A 267 -5.07 12.32 -5.04
CA LEU A 267 -3.73 12.88 -5.24
C LEU A 267 -3.33 12.86 -6.72
N ARG A 268 -3.55 11.74 -7.40
CA ARG A 268 -3.21 11.61 -8.83
C ARG A 268 -4.07 12.51 -9.71
N LEU A 269 -5.34 12.72 -9.35
CA LEU A 269 -6.20 13.74 -9.97
C LEU A 269 -5.63 15.15 -9.79
N ALA A 270 -5.19 15.50 -8.57
CA ALA A 270 -4.59 16.80 -8.30
C ALA A 270 -3.31 17.03 -9.13
N ILE A 271 -2.42 16.03 -9.17
CA ILE A 271 -1.19 16.09 -9.97
C ILE A 271 -1.52 16.21 -11.47
N ALA A 272 -2.41 15.34 -11.97
CA ALA A 272 -2.80 15.33 -13.37
C ALA A 272 -3.49 16.63 -13.79
N GLY A 273 -4.39 17.14 -12.94
CA GLY A 273 -5.08 18.41 -13.16
C GLY A 273 -4.12 19.59 -13.28
N ARG A 274 -3.14 19.68 -12.40
CA ARG A 274 -2.08 20.72 -12.47
C ARG A 274 -1.27 20.63 -13.77
N ARG A 275 -0.87 19.40 -14.15
CA ARG A 275 -0.06 19.17 -15.35
C ARG A 275 -0.82 19.39 -16.65
N SER A 276 -2.15 19.21 -16.66
CA SER A 276 -3.01 19.39 -17.83
C SER A 276 -3.71 20.77 -17.90
N GLY A 277 -3.56 21.61 -16.87
CA GLY A 277 -4.31 22.86 -16.77
C GLY A 277 -5.81 22.67 -16.56
N ASN A 278 -6.24 21.56 -15.95
CA ASN A 278 -7.65 21.29 -15.68
C ASN A 278 -8.23 22.28 -14.67
N ALA A 279 -9.44 22.77 -14.92
CA ALA A 279 -10.13 23.74 -14.05
C ALA A 279 -10.37 23.23 -12.62
N GLN A 280 -10.44 21.91 -12.39
CA GLN A 280 -10.64 21.31 -11.07
C GLN A 280 -9.34 21.14 -10.27
N ALA A 281 -8.18 21.42 -10.84
CA ALA A 281 -6.87 21.16 -10.22
C ALA A 281 -6.72 21.79 -8.84
N GLY A 282 -7.18 23.06 -8.69
CA GLY A 282 -7.16 23.80 -7.43
C GLY A 282 -8.02 23.11 -6.35
N ARG A 283 -9.24 22.73 -6.72
CA ARG A 283 -10.19 22.05 -5.83
C ARG A 283 -9.65 20.67 -5.35
N TRP A 284 -9.12 19.86 -6.27
CA TRP A 284 -8.54 18.55 -5.90
C TRP A 284 -7.33 18.70 -4.98
N SER A 285 -6.47 19.70 -5.25
CA SER A 285 -5.31 19.98 -4.39
C SER A 285 -5.72 20.42 -2.99
N GLN A 286 -6.73 21.30 -2.88
CA GLN A 286 -7.26 21.76 -1.60
C GLN A 286 -7.91 20.61 -0.81
N LEU A 287 -8.76 19.81 -1.47
CA LEU A 287 -9.43 18.67 -0.84
C LEU A 287 -8.40 17.65 -0.29
N TYR A 288 -7.33 17.38 -1.05
CA TYR A 288 -6.27 16.48 -0.59
C TYR A 288 -5.51 17.06 0.62
N ASP A 289 -5.22 18.36 0.61
CA ASP A 289 -4.55 19.07 1.71
C ASP A 289 -5.40 19.03 3.01
N GLU A 290 -6.71 19.21 2.91
CA GLU A 290 -7.64 19.09 4.04
C GLU A 290 -7.62 17.69 4.65
N ARG A 291 -7.60 16.64 3.82
CA ARG A 291 -7.51 15.24 4.27
C ARG A 291 -6.18 14.91 4.91
N LEU A 292 -5.06 15.39 4.36
CA LEU A 292 -3.75 15.25 4.99
C LEU A 292 -3.71 15.89 6.38
N ARG A 293 -4.32 17.07 6.55
CA ARG A 293 -4.40 17.72 7.87
C ARG A 293 -5.28 16.94 8.83
N ALA A 294 -6.36 16.31 8.36
CA ALA A 294 -7.20 15.45 9.18
C ALA A 294 -6.42 14.22 9.64
N ALA A 295 -5.79 13.48 8.71
CA ALA A 295 -4.95 12.32 9.00
C ALA A 295 -3.83 12.64 10.01
N ALA A 296 -3.18 13.80 9.86
CA ALA A 296 -2.13 14.23 10.79
C ALA A 296 -2.66 14.48 12.21
N ARG A 297 -3.89 15.01 12.35
CA ARG A 297 -4.53 15.20 13.67
C ARG A 297 -4.85 13.88 14.36
N ASP A 298 -5.23 12.87 13.56
CA ASP A 298 -5.57 11.54 14.03
C ASP A 298 -4.34 10.64 14.24
N GLY A 299 -3.13 11.15 13.94
CA GLY A 299 -1.88 10.40 14.04
C GLY A 299 -1.74 9.29 12.99
N ASP A 300 -2.53 9.35 11.91
CA ASP A 300 -2.44 8.40 10.81
C ASP A 300 -1.20 8.66 9.96
N SER A 301 -0.34 7.66 9.86
CA SER A 301 0.89 7.66 9.07
C SER A 301 0.89 6.62 7.94
N SER A 302 -0.27 6.07 7.59
CA SER A 302 -0.37 4.95 6.63
C SER A 302 -0.09 5.35 5.17
N HIS A 303 -0.21 6.64 4.81
CA HIS A 303 -0.09 7.13 3.43
C HIS A 303 1.13 8.03 3.19
N GLN A 304 2.29 7.69 3.80
CA GLN A 304 3.49 8.53 3.71
C GLN A 304 4.04 8.65 2.28
N ARG A 305 3.93 7.62 1.43
CA ARG A 305 4.30 7.70 0.01
C ARG A 305 3.50 8.78 -0.71
N GLU A 306 2.18 8.77 -0.57
CA GLU A 306 1.27 9.73 -1.17
C GLU A 306 1.53 11.15 -0.62
N GLN A 307 1.82 11.28 0.67
CA GLN A 307 2.20 12.55 1.28
C GLN A 307 3.51 13.08 0.67
N ALA A 308 4.53 12.24 0.51
CA ALA A 308 5.78 12.64 -0.14
C ALA A 308 5.57 13.04 -1.61
N MET A 309 4.72 12.32 -2.34
CA MET A 309 4.33 12.69 -3.72
C MET A 309 3.62 14.04 -3.76
N TYR A 310 2.69 14.31 -2.84
CA TYR A 310 2.00 15.60 -2.75
C TYR A 310 2.98 16.75 -2.52
N LEU A 311 3.90 16.59 -1.57
CA LEU A 311 4.92 17.58 -1.28
C LEU A 311 5.83 17.84 -2.49
N LEU A 312 6.20 16.80 -3.24
CA LEU A 312 7.01 16.93 -4.45
C LEU A 312 6.26 17.58 -5.62
N GLU A 313 5.05 17.10 -5.91
CA GLU A 313 4.38 17.39 -7.20
C GLU A 313 3.41 18.56 -7.10
N VAL A 314 2.87 18.84 -5.91
CA VAL A 314 1.84 19.85 -5.72
C VAL A 314 2.35 21.04 -4.91
N ARG A 315 3.12 20.79 -3.84
CA ARG A 315 3.62 21.84 -2.94
C ARG A 315 5.01 22.36 -3.34
N ASP A 316 5.72 21.66 -4.20
CA ASP A 316 7.09 21.97 -4.62
C ASP A 316 8.07 22.11 -3.44
N ASP A 317 7.89 21.24 -2.42
CA ASP A 317 8.74 21.17 -1.23
C ASP A 317 9.53 19.86 -1.19
N PRO A 318 10.67 19.79 -1.89
CA PRO A 318 11.46 18.55 -1.96
C PRO A 318 12.13 18.17 -0.63
N ARG A 319 12.38 19.14 0.29
CA ARG A 319 12.99 18.84 1.60
C ARG A 319 11.98 18.12 2.50
N ALA A 320 10.79 18.67 2.65
CA ALA A 320 9.73 18.02 3.41
C ALA A 320 9.35 16.66 2.77
N ALA A 321 9.31 16.57 1.44
CA ALA A 321 9.06 15.33 0.74
C ALA A 321 10.13 14.26 1.05
N LEU A 322 11.41 14.64 1.11
CA LEU A 322 12.51 13.74 1.45
C LEU A 322 12.37 13.16 2.85
N GLU A 323 12.05 13.98 3.83
CA GLU A 323 11.83 13.53 5.21
C GLU A 323 10.71 12.50 5.32
N VAL A 324 9.59 12.75 4.63
CA VAL A 324 8.45 11.83 4.62
C VAL A 324 8.79 10.55 3.88
N ALA A 325 9.43 10.65 2.70
CA ALA A 325 9.82 9.49 1.90
C ALA A 325 10.84 8.60 2.62
N ALA A 326 11.80 9.18 3.35
CA ALA A 326 12.77 8.44 4.16
C ALA A 326 12.09 7.67 5.30
N ARG A 327 11.11 8.30 5.99
CA ARG A 327 10.32 7.60 7.02
C ARG A 327 9.52 6.45 6.42
N ASN A 328 8.84 6.66 5.28
CA ASN A 328 8.12 5.59 4.58
C ASN A 328 9.05 4.44 4.22
N TRP A 329 10.24 4.73 3.68
CA TRP A 329 11.23 3.74 3.28
C TRP A 329 11.75 2.89 4.43
N SER A 330 11.74 3.40 5.65
CA SER A 330 12.11 2.64 6.85
C SER A 330 11.09 1.55 7.21
N VAL A 331 9.84 1.70 6.76
CA VAL A 331 8.71 0.80 7.06
C VAL A 331 8.38 -0.10 5.87
N GLN A 332 8.32 0.49 4.66
CA GLN A 332 7.85 -0.17 3.45
C GLN A 332 8.80 0.08 2.28
N ARG A 333 9.08 -0.95 1.49
CA ARG A 333 10.09 -0.94 0.41
C ARG A 333 9.52 -1.45 -0.91
N GLU A 334 8.46 -0.82 -1.39
CA GLU A 334 7.96 -1.07 -2.74
C GLU A 334 8.76 -0.30 -3.81
N PRO A 335 8.76 -0.76 -5.07
CA PRO A 335 9.37 -0.01 -6.18
C PRO A 335 8.91 1.45 -6.26
N ALA A 336 7.61 1.69 -6.09
CA ALA A 336 7.04 3.04 -6.08
C ALA A 336 7.58 3.91 -4.94
N ASP A 337 7.77 3.33 -3.73
CA ASP A 337 8.35 4.03 -2.58
C ASP A 337 9.78 4.46 -2.86
N LEU A 338 10.58 3.55 -3.44
CA LEU A 338 11.97 3.81 -3.80
C LEU A 338 12.10 4.93 -4.83
N ARG A 339 11.24 4.93 -5.85
CA ARG A 339 11.22 5.97 -6.90
C ARG A 339 10.86 7.34 -6.31
N VAL A 340 9.89 7.40 -5.39
CA VAL A 340 9.53 8.66 -4.71
C VAL A 340 10.68 9.13 -3.83
N TYR A 341 11.30 8.24 -3.06
CA TYR A 341 12.44 8.58 -2.21
C TYR A 341 13.64 9.08 -3.03
N ALA A 342 14.00 8.40 -4.12
CA ALA A 342 15.09 8.81 -4.99
C ALA A 342 14.83 10.17 -5.65
N ARG A 343 13.60 10.43 -6.11
CA ARG A 343 13.21 11.74 -6.69
C ARG A 343 13.24 12.85 -5.64
N ALA A 344 12.78 12.59 -4.43
CA ALA A 344 12.83 13.55 -3.32
C ALA A 344 14.29 13.87 -2.96
N ALA A 345 15.15 12.85 -2.84
CA ALA A 345 16.57 13.02 -2.55
C ALA A 345 17.30 13.83 -3.66
N ALA A 346 17.01 13.53 -4.93
CA ALA A 346 17.59 14.26 -6.05
C ALA A 346 17.15 15.74 -6.08
N ARG A 347 15.86 16.03 -5.89
CA ARG A 347 15.34 17.41 -5.89
C ARG A 347 15.74 18.21 -4.64
N ALA A 348 15.93 17.54 -3.50
CA ALA A 348 16.45 18.15 -2.28
C ALA A 348 17.98 18.32 -2.29
N ASN A 349 18.66 17.85 -3.35
CA ASN A 349 20.12 17.82 -3.46
C ASN A 349 20.78 17.08 -2.27
N SER A 350 20.28 15.90 -1.90
CA SER A 350 20.81 15.07 -0.82
C SER A 350 21.70 13.92 -1.36
N PRO A 351 23.00 14.10 -1.49
CA PRO A 351 23.92 13.04 -1.92
C PRO A 351 23.99 11.89 -0.91
N HIS A 352 23.75 12.17 0.38
CA HIS A 352 23.71 11.16 1.44
C HIS A 352 22.61 10.13 1.17
N ASP A 353 21.37 10.59 0.90
CA ASP A 353 20.24 9.71 0.67
C ASP A 353 20.35 8.97 -0.66
N LEU A 354 20.82 9.65 -1.72
CA LEU A 354 21.10 9.00 -3.00
C LEU A 354 22.15 7.89 -2.86
N ALA A 355 23.21 8.12 -2.07
CA ALA A 355 24.21 7.09 -1.80
C ALA A 355 23.65 5.94 -0.95
N ALA A 356 22.76 6.22 0.02
CA ALA A 356 22.10 5.17 0.81
C ALA A 356 21.19 4.29 -0.07
N ILE A 357 20.41 4.90 -0.96
CA ILE A 357 19.60 4.18 -1.96
C ILE A 357 20.47 3.32 -2.86
N ALA A 358 21.57 3.88 -3.41
CA ALA A 358 22.48 3.17 -4.30
C ALA A 358 23.12 1.95 -3.60
N ARG A 359 23.54 2.10 -2.33
CA ARG A 359 24.05 0.97 -1.53
C ARG A 359 23.02 -0.11 -1.32
N TRP A 360 21.77 0.27 -1.02
CA TRP A 360 20.69 -0.69 -0.84
C TRP A 360 20.40 -1.45 -2.15
N CYS A 361 20.30 -0.75 -3.28
CA CYS A 361 20.12 -1.37 -4.59
C CYS A 361 21.27 -2.36 -4.92
N ALA A 362 22.52 -1.96 -4.63
CA ALA A 362 23.67 -2.83 -4.84
C ALA A 362 23.64 -4.08 -3.93
N ALA A 363 23.28 -3.92 -2.65
CA ALA A 363 23.23 -5.02 -1.69
C ALA A 363 22.10 -6.02 -1.97
N THR A 364 21.00 -5.55 -2.55
CA THR A 364 19.83 -6.39 -2.90
C THR A 364 19.84 -6.81 -4.37
N HIS A 365 20.79 -6.32 -5.17
CA HIS A 365 20.82 -6.46 -6.63
C HIS A 365 19.52 -5.96 -7.28
N TYR A 366 18.88 -4.93 -6.69
CA TYR A 366 17.64 -4.37 -7.18
C TYR A 366 17.86 -3.61 -8.50
N GLU A 367 17.07 -3.95 -9.50
CA GLU A 367 17.12 -3.37 -10.84
C GLU A 367 15.85 -2.57 -11.12
N ASP A 368 16.01 -1.30 -11.53
CA ASP A 368 14.95 -0.43 -11.99
C ASP A 368 15.53 0.66 -12.90
N HIS A 369 15.21 0.61 -14.19
CA HIS A 369 15.73 1.54 -15.18
C HIS A 369 15.28 2.98 -14.96
N LEU A 370 14.23 3.21 -14.15
CA LEU A 370 13.75 4.55 -13.83
C LEU A 370 14.56 5.25 -12.73
N LEU A 371 15.46 4.53 -12.06
CA LEU A 371 16.32 5.09 -11.02
C LEU A 371 17.59 5.68 -11.62
N SER A 372 17.71 7.02 -11.62
CA SER A 372 18.96 7.72 -11.91
C SER A 372 19.76 7.89 -10.63
N LEU A 373 20.61 6.92 -10.29
CA LEU A 373 21.41 6.93 -9.08
C LEU A 373 22.90 7.17 -9.43
N PRO A 374 23.66 7.86 -8.56
CA PRO A 374 25.12 7.92 -8.72
C PRO A 374 25.71 6.50 -8.62
N PRO A 375 26.85 6.22 -9.26
CA PRO A 375 27.55 4.95 -9.09
C PRO A 375 27.71 4.67 -7.60
N ALA A 376 27.36 3.47 -7.16
CA ALA A 376 27.57 3.07 -5.77
C ALA A 376 29.06 3.26 -5.44
N ALA A 377 29.39 4.22 -4.59
CA ALA A 377 30.73 4.38 -4.10
C ALA A 377 31.14 3.03 -3.51
N ARG A 378 32.19 2.42 -4.06
CA ARG A 378 32.79 1.22 -3.46
C ARG A 378 33.11 1.63 -2.03
N VAL A 379 32.35 1.08 -1.09
CA VAL A 379 32.68 1.21 0.32
C VAL A 379 34.02 0.48 0.45
N ALA A 380 35.09 1.25 0.60
CA ALA A 380 36.35 0.69 1.03
C ALA A 380 36.04 0.01 2.37
N GLU A 381 35.98 -1.32 2.36
CA GLU A 381 36.07 -2.11 3.57
C GLU A 381 37.37 -1.69 4.25
N ARG A 382 37.28 -0.86 5.30
CA ARG A 382 38.38 -0.74 6.24
C ARG A 382 38.40 -2.06 7.02
N PRO A 383 39.42 -2.87 6.86
CA PRO A 383 39.60 -3.99 7.75
C PRO A 383 39.79 -3.44 9.17
N LEU A 384 39.05 -4.00 10.12
CA LEU A 384 39.25 -3.80 11.56
C LEU A 384 40.59 -4.43 11.98
#